data_a0b9fdc947671e53db4105d0532cb7be
#
_entry.id   a0b9fdc947671e53db4105d0532cb7be
#
_cell.length_a   1.000
_cell.length_b   1.000
_cell.length_c   1.000
_cell.angle_alpha   90.00
_cell.angle_beta   90.00
_cell.angle_gamma   90.00
#
_symmetry.space_group_name_H-M   'P 1'
#
loop_
_entity.id
_entity.type
_entity.pdbx_description
1 polymer ?
#
loop_
_entity_poly.entity_id
_entity_poly.type
_entity_poly.pdbx_seq_one_letter_code
_entity_poly.pdbx_strand_id
1 'polypeptide(L)'
;MNLMQDAPNVVSEEGLRTLLAEGHSADIVCRETPTRASAQWSGIWTVHCVSPDGGTRRLLVTSRNNMAAREFKTINGLSSFLAGLSFSIISIPMAEGKVATHKLDDAN
;
A
#
# COMPACT_ATOMS: atom_id res chain seq x y z
N MET A 1 -4.11 -0.42 -29.38
CA MET A 1 -4.51 -0.28 -28.08
C MET A 1 -3.48 0.35 -27.21
N ASN A 2 -3.91 1.12 -26.38
CA ASN A 2 -3.04 1.91 -25.58
C ASN A 2 -2.60 1.13 -24.36
N LEU A 3 -1.31 0.97 -24.21
CA LEU A 3 -0.82 0.22 -23.08
C LEU A 3 -1.14 0.87 -21.76
N MET A 4 -1.32 2.16 -21.77
CA MET A 4 -1.65 2.81 -20.51
C MET A 4 -2.97 2.30 -19.98
N GLN A 5 -3.82 1.87 -20.86
CA GLN A 5 -5.08 1.33 -20.38
C GLN A 5 -4.91 -0.01 -19.75
N ASP A 6 -3.80 -0.65 -20.03
CA ASP A 6 -3.56 -1.93 -19.43
C ASP A 6 -2.89 -1.79 -18.10
N ALA A 7 -2.60 -0.58 -17.68
CA ALA A 7 -1.97 -0.36 -16.40
C ALA A 7 -2.91 0.24 -15.38
N PRO A 8 -4.24 0.09 -15.52
CA PRO A 8 -5.11 0.63 -14.49
C PRO A 8 -5.03 -0.15 -13.19
N ASN A 9 -4.41 -1.32 -13.23
CA ASN A 9 -4.30 -2.13 -12.03
C ASN A 9 -3.07 -1.84 -11.22
N VAL A 10 -2.28 -0.85 -11.61
CA VAL A 10 -1.09 -0.49 -10.87
C VAL A 10 -1.09 1.00 -10.61
N VAL A 11 -0.31 1.41 -9.60
CA VAL A 11 -0.21 2.81 -9.23
C VAL A 11 1.19 3.06 -8.70
N SER A 12 1.73 4.22 -9.03
CA SER A 12 3.01 4.65 -8.49
C SER A 12 2.78 5.30 -7.14
N GLU A 13 3.86 5.57 -6.42
CA GLU A 13 3.73 6.25 -5.14
C GLU A 13 3.11 7.63 -5.34
N GLU A 14 3.52 8.34 -6.37
CA GLU A 14 2.97 9.66 -6.62
C GLU A 14 1.49 9.57 -6.95
N GLY A 15 1.10 8.58 -7.75
CA GLY A 15 -0.30 8.38 -8.06
C GLY A 15 -1.11 8.02 -6.84
N LEU A 16 -0.53 7.20 -5.96
CA LEU A 16 -1.20 6.84 -4.74
C LEU A 16 -1.48 8.08 -3.89
N ARG A 17 -0.50 8.96 -3.74
CA ARG A 17 -0.71 10.17 -2.96
C ARG A 17 -1.84 11.01 -3.53
N THR A 18 -1.87 11.14 -4.84
CA THR A 18 -2.93 11.91 -5.48
C THR A 18 -4.30 11.30 -5.22
N LEU A 19 -4.40 9.99 -5.38
CA LEU A 19 -5.68 9.33 -5.21
C LEU A 19 -6.14 9.33 -3.76
N LEU A 20 -5.21 9.21 -2.82
CA LEU A 20 -5.57 9.29 -1.42
C LEU A 20 -6.17 10.66 -1.10
N ALA A 21 -5.61 11.70 -1.69
CA ALA A 21 -6.16 13.04 -1.47
C ALA A 21 -7.55 13.18 -2.06
N GLU A 22 -7.90 12.30 -3.00
CA GLU A 22 -9.21 12.33 -3.63
C GLU A 22 -10.18 11.36 -2.97
N GLY A 23 -9.81 10.78 -1.83
CA GLY A 23 -10.73 9.94 -1.07
C GLY A 23 -10.53 8.45 -1.24
N HIS A 24 -9.52 8.04 -2.01
CA HIS A 24 -9.20 6.61 -2.10
C HIS A 24 -8.58 6.13 -0.79
N SER A 25 -8.51 4.82 -0.63
CA SER A 25 -7.89 4.23 0.54
C SER A 25 -6.70 3.39 0.15
N ALA A 26 -5.87 3.07 1.13
CA ALA A 26 -4.72 2.21 0.93
C ALA A 26 -4.92 0.94 1.75
N ASP A 27 -5.01 -0.18 1.07
CA ASP A 27 -5.11 -1.48 1.72
C ASP A 27 -3.72 -2.07 1.83
N ILE A 28 -3.35 -2.42 3.05
CA ILE A 28 -2.08 -3.10 3.30
C ILE A 28 -2.38 -4.58 3.41
N VAL A 29 -1.78 -5.37 2.54
CA VAL A 29 -2.03 -6.80 2.50
C VAL A 29 -0.79 -7.52 3.01
N CYS A 30 -0.96 -8.39 3.98
CA CYS A 30 0.14 -9.20 4.46
C CYS A 30 0.27 -10.40 3.54
N ARG A 31 1.40 -10.50 2.86
CA ARG A 31 1.65 -11.58 1.92
C ARG A 31 2.35 -12.75 2.56
N GLU A 32 3.10 -12.46 3.61
CA GLU A 32 3.83 -13.51 4.32
C GLU A 32 3.82 -13.14 5.77
N THR A 33 3.35 -14.04 6.61
CA THR A 33 3.27 -13.80 8.04
C THR A 33 4.64 -13.42 8.56
N PRO A 34 4.76 -12.30 9.27
CA PRO A 34 6.08 -11.86 9.71
C PRO A 34 6.61 -12.71 10.84
N THR A 35 7.92 -12.80 10.90
CA THR A 35 8.62 -13.45 11.99
C THR A 35 9.53 -12.45 12.66
N ARG A 36 9.86 -12.71 13.89
CA ARG A 36 10.68 -11.80 14.65
C ARG A 36 12.06 -12.39 14.87
N ALA A 37 13.07 -11.60 14.54
CA ALA A 37 14.46 -11.97 14.80
C ALA A 37 15.09 -10.80 15.52
N SER A 38 15.62 -11.06 16.72
CA SER A 38 16.07 -10.00 17.57
C SER A 38 14.89 -9.09 17.88
N ALA A 39 15.02 -7.82 17.59
CA ALA A 39 13.94 -6.88 17.88
C ALA A 39 13.19 -6.48 16.60
N GLN A 40 13.41 -7.19 15.51
CA GLN A 40 12.88 -6.76 14.24
C GLN A 40 11.89 -7.77 13.66
N TRP A 41 10.75 -7.26 13.19
CA TRP A 41 9.75 -8.08 12.52
C TRP A 41 9.93 -7.96 11.03
N SER A 42 10.02 -9.09 10.34
CA SER A 42 10.21 -9.15 8.90
C SER A 42 9.16 -10.03 8.28
N GLY A 43 8.58 -9.58 7.20
CA GLY A 43 7.58 -10.32 6.45
C GLY A 43 7.51 -9.76 5.05
N ILE A 44 6.34 -9.87 4.43
CA ILE A 44 6.14 -9.25 3.12
C ILE A 44 4.76 -8.61 3.11
N TRP A 45 4.73 -7.33 2.78
CA TRP A 45 3.48 -6.59 2.67
C TRP A 45 3.44 -5.86 1.34
N THR A 46 2.25 -5.79 0.75
CA THR A 46 2.02 -4.98 -0.44
C THR A 46 0.92 -3.98 -0.13
N VAL A 47 0.83 -2.97 -0.98
CA VAL A 47 -0.12 -1.88 -0.79
C VAL A 47 -1.00 -1.79 -2.03
N HIS A 48 -2.30 -1.69 -1.82
CA HIS A 48 -3.25 -1.47 -2.92
C HIS A 48 -4.00 -0.19 -2.69
N CYS A 49 -4.23 0.55 -3.76
CA CYS A 49 -5.05 1.75 -3.72
C CYS A 49 -6.45 1.37 -4.17
N VAL A 50 -7.44 1.65 -3.34
CA VAL A 50 -8.81 1.23 -3.62
C VAL A 50 -9.69 2.46 -3.72
N SER A 51 -10.52 2.50 -4.76
CA SER A 51 -11.40 3.64 -4.97
C SER A 51 -12.49 3.69 -3.89
N PRO A 52 -13.11 4.87 -3.69
CA PRO A 52 -14.10 4.99 -2.62
C PRO A 52 -15.28 4.03 -2.78
N ASP A 53 -15.65 3.70 -4.00
CA ASP A 53 -16.75 2.77 -4.21
C ASP A 53 -16.27 1.32 -4.25
N GLY A 54 -14.97 1.09 -4.09
CA GLY A 54 -14.45 -0.26 -4.09
C GLY A 54 -14.30 -0.87 -5.47
N GLY A 55 -14.63 -0.14 -6.52
CA GLY A 55 -14.66 -0.72 -7.85
C GLY A 55 -13.32 -0.81 -8.54
N THR A 56 -12.33 -0.08 -8.06
CA THR A 56 -11.01 -0.08 -8.66
C THR A 56 -9.98 -0.39 -7.60
N ARG A 57 -9.06 -1.27 -7.93
CA ARG A 57 -8.02 -1.68 -6.99
C ARG A 57 -6.71 -1.72 -7.75
N ARG A 58 -5.73 -0.95 -7.30
CA ARG A 58 -4.45 -0.82 -8.00
C ARG A 58 -3.31 -1.18 -7.07
N LEU A 59 -2.42 -2.01 -7.58
CA LEU A 59 -1.25 -2.45 -6.82
C LEU A 59 -0.18 -1.37 -6.88
N LEU A 60 0.37 -1.01 -5.73
CA LEU A 60 1.50 -0.09 -5.69
C LEU A 60 2.72 -0.78 -6.26
N VAL A 61 3.35 -0.12 -7.23
CA VAL A 61 4.52 -0.68 -7.90
C VAL A 61 5.66 0.32 -7.82
N THR A 62 6.87 -0.19 -8.04
CA THR A 62 8.02 0.69 -8.12
C THR A 62 8.01 1.35 -9.48
N SER A 63 8.59 2.52 -9.57
CA SER A 63 8.65 3.21 -10.84
C SER A 63 9.88 2.82 -11.65
N ARG A 64 10.66 1.92 -11.12
CA ARG A 64 11.85 1.48 -11.86
C ARG A 64 11.66 0.01 -12.19
N ASN A 65 12.27 -0.41 -13.24
CA ASN A 65 12.28 -1.82 -13.64
C ASN A 65 10.90 -2.41 -13.70
N ASN A 66 10.32 -2.41 -14.82
CA ASN A 66 9.11 -3.18 -15.08
C ASN A 66 7.96 -2.97 -14.14
N MET A 67 8.03 -1.93 -13.32
CA MET A 67 6.92 -1.64 -12.43
C MET A 67 6.54 -2.85 -11.60
N ALA A 68 7.53 -3.42 -10.96
CA ALA A 68 7.30 -4.57 -10.11
C ALA A 68 6.55 -4.15 -8.85
N ALA A 69 5.81 -5.08 -8.28
CA ALA A 69 5.10 -4.82 -7.04
C ALA A 69 6.07 -4.30 -6.00
N ARG A 70 5.67 -3.25 -5.30
CA ARG A 70 6.50 -2.75 -4.23
C ARG A 70 6.23 -3.56 -2.98
N GLU A 71 7.24 -4.25 -2.51
CA GLU A 71 7.12 -5.08 -1.32
C GLU A 71 7.84 -4.44 -0.17
N PHE A 72 7.19 -4.44 0.98
CA PHE A 72 7.80 -3.95 2.20
C PHE A 72 8.13 -5.17 3.05
N LYS A 73 9.38 -5.26 3.49
CA LYS A 73 9.84 -6.48 4.13
C LYS A 73 10.05 -6.34 5.63
N THR A 74 9.94 -5.12 6.15
CA THR A 74 10.06 -4.90 7.59
C THR A 74 8.93 -3.99 8.04
N ILE A 75 8.58 -4.12 9.31
CA ILE A 75 7.57 -3.23 9.88
C ILE A 75 8.07 -1.80 9.87
N ASN A 76 9.35 -1.59 10.14
CA ASN A 76 9.88 -0.23 10.14
C ASN A 76 9.75 0.43 8.77
N GLY A 77 10.08 -0.31 7.71
CA GLY A 77 9.97 0.26 6.38
C GLY A 77 8.53 0.56 6.01
N LEU A 78 7.63 -0.36 6.34
CA LEU A 78 6.22 -0.16 6.05
C LEU A 78 5.67 1.01 6.86
N SER A 79 6.00 1.09 8.15
CA SER A 79 5.51 2.18 9.00
C SER A 79 5.98 3.53 8.50
N SER A 80 7.24 3.61 8.12
CA SER A 80 7.77 4.87 7.61
C SER A 80 7.05 5.30 6.35
N PHE A 81 6.79 4.35 5.47
CA PHE A 81 6.09 4.66 4.24
C PHE A 81 4.68 5.19 4.54
N LEU A 82 3.96 4.48 5.42
CA LEU A 82 2.59 4.88 5.73
C LEU A 82 2.55 6.21 6.45
N ALA A 83 3.48 6.44 7.36
CA ALA A 83 3.53 7.73 8.04
C ALA A 83 3.82 8.84 7.05
N GLY A 84 4.65 8.55 6.05
CA GLY A 84 4.95 9.54 5.02
C GLY A 84 3.76 9.86 4.15
N LEU A 85 2.75 9.01 4.12
CA LEU A 85 1.53 9.29 3.39
C LEU A 85 0.54 10.12 4.22
N SER A 86 0.91 10.45 5.44
CA SER A 86 0.13 11.33 6.31
C SER A 86 -1.02 10.65 7.01
N PHE A 87 -0.98 9.34 7.12
CA PHE A 87 -1.97 8.65 7.95
C PHE A 87 -1.67 8.92 9.42
N SER A 88 -2.69 9.27 10.17
CA SER A 88 -2.52 9.55 11.59
C SER A 88 -2.58 8.27 12.43
N ILE A 89 -3.18 7.24 11.90
CA ILE A 89 -3.26 5.95 12.58
C ILE A 89 -2.84 4.90 11.56
N ILE A 90 -1.96 4.01 12.00
CA ILE A 90 -1.41 2.99 11.11
C ILE A 90 -1.74 1.62 11.71
N SER A 91 -2.26 0.74 10.87
CA SER A 91 -2.53 -0.64 11.25
C SER A 91 -1.76 -1.55 10.32
N ILE A 92 -1.12 -2.55 10.87
CA ILE A 92 -0.30 -3.47 10.09
C ILE A 92 -0.80 -4.89 10.32
N PRO A 93 -1.25 -5.57 9.25
CA PRO A 93 -1.73 -6.94 9.42
C PRO A 93 -0.54 -7.86 9.65
N MET A 94 -0.68 -8.76 10.61
CA MET A 94 0.41 -9.60 11.05
C MET A 94 0.19 -11.08 10.75
N ALA A 95 -0.71 -11.39 9.83
CA ALA A 95 -0.94 -12.76 9.42
C ALA A 95 -1.21 -12.78 7.93
N GLU A 96 -0.68 -13.78 7.27
CA GLU A 96 -0.82 -13.90 5.82
C GLU A 96 -2.28 -13.82 5.42
N GLY A 97 -2.56 -13.02 4.39
CA GLY A 97 -3.91 -12.86 3.87
C GLY A 97 -4.73 -11.78 4.53
N LYS A 98 -4.27 -11.25 5.67
CA LYS A 98 -5.03 -10.20 6.33
C LYS A 98 -4.77 -8.85 5.68
N VAL A 99 -5.76 -7.97 5.80
CA VAL A 99 -5.73 -6.68 5.13
C VAL A 99 -6.10 -5.60 6.14
N ALA A 100 -5.40 -4.48 6.09
CA ALA A 100 -5.73 -3.31 6.90
C ALA A 100 -5.93 -2.13 5.96
N THR A 101 -7.04 -1.45 6.11
CA THR A 101 -7.41 -0.34 5.24
C THR A 101 -7.11 0.98 5.90
N HIS A 102 -6.50 1.88 5.14
CA HIS A 102 -6.12 3.20 5.64
C HIS A 102 -6.72 4.27 4.74
N LYS A 103 -7.14 5.36 5.35
CA LYS A 103 -7.71 6.46 4.62
C LYS A 103 -7.27 7.75 5.28
N LEU A 104 -7.04 8.78 4.48
CA LEU A 104 -6.64 10.05 5.04
C LEU A 104 -7.80 10.64 5.83
N ASP A 105 -7.47 11.31 6.93
CA ASP A 105 -8.48 12.00 7.70
C ASP A 105 -9.04 13.14 6.89
N ASP A 106 -10.32 13.37 7.03
CA ASP A 106 -10.88 14.52 6.40
C ASP A 106 -10.34 15.73 7.06
N ALA A 107 -10.09 16.68 6.28
CA ALA A 107 -9.52 17.84 6.84
C ALA A 107 -10.44 18.61 7.67
N ASN A 108 -11.53 18.30 7.80
CA ASN A 108 -12.40 19.08 8.48
C ASN A 108 -12.42 19.01 9.67
#